data_7de97a44cb7ea53f2c27c3d5342c8048
#
_entry.id   7de97a44cb7ea53f2c27c3d5342c8048
#
_cell.length_a   1.000
_cell.length_b   1.000
_cell.length_c   1.000
_cell.angle_alpha   90.00
_cell.angle_beta   90.00
_cell.angle_gamma   90.00
#
_symmetry.space_group_name_H-M   'P 1'
#
loop_
_entity.id
_entity.type
_entity.pdbx_description
1 polymer ?
#
loop_
_entity_poly.entity_id
_entity_poly.type
_entity_poly.pdbx_seq_one_letter_code
_entity_poly.pdbx_strand_id
1 'polypeptide(L)'
;MKKLLFLVSILLFVSCNQQPSVECQTLETANAQIEKDIKTYKTVWDKVFLERDINLIDSESFDENVTVVTATGNVTGIDSFKGYYNNYLTGFSDAEFTFVNIFGQGDNIVKHWNFKGTHDGEMFGIP
;
A
#
# COMPACT_ATOMS: atom_id res chain seq x y z
N MET A 1 30.25 48.36 41.64
CA MET A 1 29.83 48.31 40.25
C MET A 1 30.18 46.96 39.58
N LYS A 2 29.99 45.83 40.28
CA LYS A 2 30.32 44.49 39.73
C LYS A 2 29.15 43.47 39.80
N LYS A 3 27.93 43.92 40.10
CA LYS A 3 26.74 43.00 40.22
C LYS A 3 25.70 43.16 39.13
N LEU A 4 25.94 44.00 38.10
CA LEU A 4 24.97 44.24 37.04
C LEU A 4 25.24 43.46 35.74
N LEU A 5 26.36 42.75 35.65
CA LEU A 5 26.79 42.02 34.44
C LEU A 5 26.35 40.53 34.43
N PHE A 6 25.72 40.03 35.50
CA PHE A 6 25.32 38.63 35.60
C PHE A 6 23.86 38.34 35.23
N LEU A 7 23.08 39.39 34.99
CA LEU A 7 21.63 39.29 34.71
C LEU A 7 21.27 39.29 33.20
N VAL A 8 22.25 39.53 32.33
CA VAL A 8 22.03 39.57 30.87
C VAL A 8 22.29 38.24 30.18
N SER A 9 22.89 37.29 30.86
CA SER A 9 23.33 36.00 30.26
C SER A 9 22.28 34.88 30.30
N ILE A 10 21.10 35.07 30.89
CA ILE A 10 20.08 34.00 31.07
C ILE A 10 18.96 34.07 30.03
N LEU A 11 18.93 35.08 29.17
CA LEU A 11 17.82 35.33 28.21
C LEU A 11 18.02 34.73 26.83
N LEU A 12 19.04 33.91 26.59
CA LEU A 12 19.32 33.35 25.24
C LEU A 12 19.00 31.84 25.07
N PHE A 13 18.35 31.21 26.04
CA PHE A 13 17.85 29.83 25.89
C PHE A 13 16.32 29.78 25.77
N VAL A 14 15.69 30.72 25.04
CA VAL A 14 14.38 30.45 24.45
C VAL A 14 14.65 29.58 23.23
N SER A 15 14.96 28.33 23.51
CA SER A 15 14.99 27.26 22.52
C SER A 15 13.71 27.30 21.72
N CYS A 16 13.84 27.37 20.39
CA CYS A 16 12.77 27.15 19.43
C CYS A 16 12.10 25.80 19.67
N ASN A 17 11.15 25.75 20.57
CA ASN A 17 10.17 24.68 20.66
C ASN A 17 9.06 25.02 19.66
N GLN A 18 9.43 25.08 18.36
CA GLN A 18 8.44 25.19 17.28
C GLN A 18 7.73 23.85 17.23
N GLN A 19 6.53 23.78 17.77
CA GLN A 19 5.62 22.68 17.45
C GLN A 19 5.47 22.64 15.93
N PRO A 20 5.52 21.43 15.32
CA PRO A 20 5.29 21.28 13.89
C PRO A 20 4.00 22.02 13.51
N SER A 21 4.01 22.71 12.39
CA SER A 21 2.80 23.37 11.88
C SER A 21 1.70 22.31 11.67
N VAL A 22 0.44 22.72 11.77
CA VAL A 22 -0.72 21.82 11.52
C VAL A 22 -0.57 21.12 10.17
N GLU A 23 -0.03 21.80 9.18
CA GLU A 23 0.24 21.26 7.84
C GLU A 23 1.28 20.14 7.87
N CYS A 24 2.39 20.28 8.62
CA CYS A 24 3.38 19.23 8.80
C CYS A 24 2.77 17.99 9.47
N GLN A 25 1.97 18.19 10.51
CA GLN A 25 1.30 17.08 11.21
C GLN A 25 0.31 16.34 10.30
N THR A 26 -0.41 17.09 9.46
CA THR A 26 -1.35 16.51 8.48
C THR A 26 -0.60 15.68 7.44
N LEU A 27 0.52 16.17 6.92
CA LEU A 27 1.36 15.45 5.96
C LEU A 27 2.00 14.20 6.59
N GLU A 28 2.51 14.29 7.81
CA GLU A 28 3.06 13.14 8.53
C GLU A 28 2.00 12.05 8.74
N THR A 29 0.78 12.45 9.13
CA THR A 29 -0.34 11.52 9.33
C THR A 29 -0.75 10.85 8.01
N ALA A 30 -0.85 11.62 6.93
CA ALA A 30 -1.17 11.09 5.61
C ALA A 30 -0.09 10.12 5.10
N ASN A 31 1.19 10.45 5.29
CA ASN A 31 2.30 9.57 4.93
C ASN A 31 2.28 8.27 5.75
N ALA A 32 2.05 8.35 7.05
CA ALA A 32 1.96 7.16 7.91
C ALA A 32 0.78 6.26 7.51
N GLN A 33 -0.35 6.84 7.09
CA GLN A 33 -1.49 6.07 6.61
C GLN A 33 -1.16 5.34 5.31
N ILE A 34 -0.56 6.03 4.33
CA ILE A 34 -0.22 5.39 3.05
C ILE A 34 0.85 4.28 3.20
N GLU A 35 1.80 4.43 4.11
CA GLU A 35 2.75 3.36 4.43
C GLU A 35 2.06 2.13 5.00
N LYS A 36 1.06 2.34 5.86
CA LYS A 36 0.22 1.26 6.41
C LYS A 36 -0.57 0.56 5.30
N ASP A 37 -1.17 1.32 4.41
CA ASP A 37 -1.98 0.79 3.30
C ASP A 37 -1.12 -0.01 2.32
N ILE A 38 0.07 0.49 1.98
CA ILE A 38 1.07 -0.23 1.18
C ILE A 38 1.45 -1.56 1.85
N LYS A 39 1.71 -1.55 3.16
CA LYS A 39 2.07 -2.76 3.90
C LYS A 39 0.93 -3.78 3.88
N THR A 40 -0.31 -3.34 4.13
CA THR A 40 -1.50 -4.20 4.09
C THR A 40 -1.67 -4.80 2.70
N TYR A 41 -1.68 -3.96 1.67
CA TYR A 41 -1.79 -4.36 0.27
C TYR A 41 -0.74 -5.42 -0.12
N LYS A 42 0.53 -5.14 0.20
CA LYS A 42 1.63 -6.06 -0.09
C LYS A 42 1.46 -7.39 0.65
N THR A 43 1.10 -7.35 1.92
CA THR A 43 0.93 -8.55 2.76
C THR A 43 -0.19 -9.46 2.23
N VAL A 44 -1.31 -8.88 1.79
CA VAL A 44 -2.42 -9.68 1.22
C VAL A 44 -1.97 -10.36 -0.07
N TRP A 45 -1.38 -9.62 -0.99
CA TRP A 45 -0.93 -10.22 -2.26
C TRP A 45 0.17 -11.26 -2.09
N ASP A 46 1.15 -11.02 -1.22
CA ASP A 46 2.19 -12.01 -0.90
C ASP A 46 1.55 -13.31 -0.39
N LYS A 47 0.54 -13.22 0.50
CA LYS A 47 -0.17 -14.39 1.02
C LYS A 47 -1.04 -15.08 -0.03
N VAL A 48 -1.82 -14.33 -0.82
CA VAL A 48 -2.69 -14.90 -1.87
C VAL A 48 -1.90 -15.80 -2.80
N PHE A 49 -0.71 -15.37 -3.24
CA PHE A 49 0.11 -16.17 -4.14
C PHE A 49 0.88 -17.27 -3.41
N LEU A 50 1.39 -17.02 -2.18
CA LEU A 50 2.11 -18.02 -1.39
C LEU A 50 1.22 -19.18 -0.96
N GLU A 51 0.03 -18.87 -0.44
CA GLU A 51 -0.94 -19.85 0.08
C GLU A 51 -1.88 -20.37 -1.01
N ARG A 52 -1.87 -19.73 -2.19
CA ARG A 52 -2.77 -20.01 -3.33
C ARG A 52 -4.25 -19.94 -2.94
N ASP A 53 -4.59 -19.04 -2.02
CA ASP A 53 -5.94 -18.86 -1.52
C ASP A 53 -6.48 -17.45 -1.88
N ILE A 54 -7.37 -17.41 -2.86
CA ILE A 54 -8.02 -16.18 -3.31
C ILE A 54 -8.98 -15.59 -2.26
N ASN A 55 -9.43 -16.39 -1.28
CA ASN A 55 -10.35 -15.93 -0.23
C ASN A 55 -9.67 -15.00 0.79
N LEU A 56 -8.34 -14.91 0.78
CA LEU A 56 -7.59 -13.91 1.54
C LEU A 56 -7.83 -12.47 1.04
N ILE A 57 -8.43 -12.31 -0.14
CA ILE A 57 -9.01 -11.05 -0.60
C ILE A 57 -10.39 -10.94 0.05
N ASP A 58 -10.53 -10.05 1.02
CA ASP A 58 -11.76 -9.87 1.81
C ASP A 58 -12.11 -8.39 2.01
N SER A 59 -13.26 -8.13 2.62
CA SER A 59 -13.74 -6.78 2.90
C SER A 59 -12.97 -6.05 4.01
N GLU A 60 -12.07 -6.72 4.73
CA GLU A 60 -11.15 -6.06 5.67
C GLU A 60 -9.99 -5.38 4.93
N SER A 61 -9.63 -5.91 3.75
CA SER A 61 -8.47 -5.48 2.96
C SER A 61 -8.85 -4.72 1.69
N PHE A 62 -10.05 -4.95 1.14
CA PHE A 62 -10.54 -4.35 -0.10
C PHE A 62 -11.96 -3.86 0.05
N ASP A 63 -12.30 -2.75 -0.63
CA ASP A 63 -13.67 -2.25 -0.71
C ASP A 63 -14.58 -3.26 -1.41
N GLU A 64 -15.82 -3.40 -0.94
CA GLU A 64 -16.81 -4.30 -1.57
C GLU A 64 -17.10 -3.95 -3.03
N ASN A 65 -16.94 -2.67 -3.41
CA ASN A 65 -17.09 -2.17 -4.76
C ASN A 65 -15.77 -2.03 -5.52
N VAL A 66 -14.70 -2.71 -5.04
CA VAL A 66 -13.39 -2.68 -5.71
C VAL A 66 -13.53 -2.94 -7.21
N THR A 67 -12.77 -2.20 -8.02
CA THR A 67 -12.85 -2.30 -9.48
C THR A 67 -11.47 -2.50 -10.09
N VAL A 68 -11.35 -3.52 -10.94
CA VAL A 68 -10.22 -3.66 -11.88
C VAL A 68 -10.60 -3.02 -13.20
N VAL A 69 -9.78 -2.07 -13.64
CA VAL A 69 -9.92 -1.46 -14.97
C VAL A 69 -9.08 -2.28 -15.94
N THR A 70 -9.71 -2.90 -16.92
CA THR A 70 -9.04 -3.72 -17.92
C THR A 70 -9.27 -3.17 -19.34
N ALA A 71 -8.48 -3.64 -20.30
CA ALA A 71 -8.65 -3.25 -21.71
C ALA A 71 -10.00 -3.68 -22.32
N THR A 72 -10.63 -4.70 -21.75
CA THR A 72 -11.90 -5.27 -22.22
C THR A 72 -13.12 -4.81 -21.42
N GLY A 73 -12.92 -3.97 -20.39
CA GLY A 73 -13.98 -3.44 -19.54
C GLY A 73 -13.61 -3.52 -18.05
N ASN A 74 -14.47 -2.95 -17.23
CA ASN A 74 -14.28 -2.94 -15.79
C ASN A 74 -14.85 -4.21 -15.15
N VAL A 75 -14.13 -4.75 -14.17
CA VAL A 75 -14.56 -5.84 -13.30
C VAL A 75 -14.82 -5.24 -11.92
N THR A 76 -16.08 -5.14 -11.52
CA THR A 76 -16.49 -4.46 -10.29
C THR A 76 -17.10 -5.43 -9.29
N GLY A 77 -16.84 -5.17 -8.01
CA GLY A 77 -17.29 -5.97 -6.86
C GLY A 77 -16.26 -7.01 -6.44
N ILE A 78 -16.19 -7.24 -5.12
CA ILE A 78 -15.14 -8.07 -4.51
C ILE A 78 -15.14 -9.52 -5.03
N ASP A 79 -16.31 -10.10 -5.29
CA ASP A 79 -16.40 -11.47 -5.82
C ASP A 79 -15.92 -11.55 -7.27
N SER A 80 -16.26 -10.55 -8.09
CA SER A 80 -15.76 -10.45 -9.47
C SER A 80 -14.26 -10.19 -9.49
N PHE A 81 -13.75 -9.37 -8.55
CA PHE A 81 -12.34 -9.11 -8.35
C PHE A 81 -11.57 -10.39 -8.00
N LYS A 82 -12.09 -11.18 -7.04
CA LYS A 82 -11.55 -12.51 -6.73
C LYS A 82 -11.53 -13.42 -7.94
N GLY A 83 -12.64 -13.51 -8.68
CA GLY A 83 -12.74 -14.29 -9.89
C GLY A 83 -11.69 -13.91 -10.94
N TYR A 84 -11.49 -12.60 -11.15
CA TYR A 84 -10.48 -12.10 -12.07
C TYR A 84 -9.07 -12.56 -11.69
N TYR A 85 -8.67 -12.38 -10.43
CA TYR A 85 -7.32 -12.76 -9.99
C TYR A 85 -7.15 -14.26 -9.78
N ASN A 86 -8.23 -14.99 -9.52
CA ASN A 86 -8.17 -16.46 -9.44
C ASN A 86 -7.70 -17.10 -10.75
N ASN A 87 -7.94 -16.47 -11.91
CA ASN A 87 -7.41 -16.94 -13.18
C ASN A 87 -5.88 -17.08 -13.18
N TYR A 88 -5.17 -16.24 -12.43
CA TYR A 88 -3.71 -16.36 -12.30
C TYR A 88 -3.32 -17.58 -11.45
N LEU A 89 -4.12 -17.93 -10.44
CA LEU A 89 -3.86 -19.10 -9.59
C LEU A 89 -4.24 -20.40 -10.31
N THR A 90 -5.29 -20.39 -11.14
CA THR A 90 -5.72 -21.58 -11.89
C THR A 90 -4.88 -21.81 -13.14
N GLY A 91 -4.45 -20.74 -13.81
CA GLY A 91 -3.67 -20.82 -15.05
C GLY A 91 -2.20 -21.16 -14.86
N PHE A 92 -1.66 -20.99 -13.64
CA PHE A 92 -0.23 -21.18 -13.36
C PHE A 92 -0.06 -21.91 -12.03
N SER A 93 0.39 -23.15 -12.06
CA SER A 93 0.60 -23.95 -10.83
C SER A 93 1.77 -23.42 -9.98
N ASP A 94 2.75 -22.79 -10.64
CA ASP A 94 3.96 -22.22 -10.07
C ASP A 94 3.99 -20.68 -10.08
N ALA A 95 2.80 -20.05 -10.03
CA ALA A 95 2.68 -18.58 -10.08
C ALA A 95 3.52 -17.89 -9.00
N GLU A 96 4.44 -17.04 -9.42
CA GLU A 96 5.23 -16.16 -8.56
C GLU A 96 4.88 -14.70 -8.85
N PHE A 97 4.54 -13.96 -7.83
CA PHE A 97 4.24 -12.53 -7.89
C PHE A 97 5.22 -11.77 -7.00
N THR A 98 6.01 -10.88 -7.58
CA THR A 98 7.06 -10.15 -6.86
C THR A 98 6.91 -8.65 -7.03
N PHE A 99 6.86 -7.91 -5.92
CA PHE A 99 6.95 -6.45 -5.94
C PHE A 99 8.40 -6.02 -6.16
N VAL A 100 8.64 -5.30 -7.26
CA VAL A 100 9.94 -4.68 -7.55
C VAL A 100 10.05 -3.33 -6.85
N ASN A 101 8.97 -2.54 -6.92
CA ASN A 101 8.83 -1.25 -6.24
C ASN A 101 7.37 -0.97 -5.96
N ILE A 102 7.09 -0.28 -4.85
CA ILE A 102 5.75 0.17 -4.48
C ILE A 102 5.88 1.49 -3.71
N PHE A 103 5.09 2.47 -4.07
CA PHE A 103 5.03 3.76 -3.42
C PHE A 103 3.63 4.34 -3.52
N GLY A 104 3.32 5.32 -2.68
CA GLY A 104 2.02 5.97 -2.69
C GLY A 104 2.11 7.46 -2.44
N GLN A 105 1.05 8.17 -2.85
CA GLN A 105 0.84 9.58 -2.57
C GLN A 105 -0.65 9.89 -2.53
N GLY A 106 -1.12 10.51 -1.44
CA GLY A 106 -2.54 10.72 -1.21
C GLY A 106 -3.30 9.39 -1.25
N ASP A 107 -4.32 9.28 -2.05
CA ASP A 107 -5.16 8.08 -2.17
C ASP A 107 -4.66 7.09 -3.25
N ASN A 108 -3.44 7.26 -3.73
CA ASN A 108 -2.92 6.45 -4.82
C ASN A 108 -1.73 5.62 -4.38
N ILE A 109 -1.75 4.34 -4.73
CA ILE A 109 -0.62 3.43 -4.64
C ILE A 109 -0.22 3.01 -6.05
N VAL A 110 1.06 3.16 -6.36
CA VAL A 110 1.64 2.71 -7.63
C VAL A 110 2.57 1.54 -7.34
N LYS A 111 2.42 0.47 -8.11
CA LYS A 111 3.25 -0.72 -7.99
C LYS A 111 3.94 -1.06 -9.30
N HIS A 112 5.21 -1.41 -9.20
CA HIS A 112 5.95 -2.14 -10.22
C HIS A 112 6.13 -3.57 -9.73
N TRP A 113 5.70 -4.53 -10.52
CA TRP A 113 5.71 -5.93 -10.14
C TRP A 113 6.12 -6.82 -11.31
N ASN A 114 6.65 -7.99 -10.98
CA ASN A 114 6.92 -9.06 -11.93
C ASN A 114 5.99 -10.23 -11.62
N PHE A 115 5.51 -10.85 -12.69
CA PHE A 115 4.80 -12.12 -12.64
C PHE A 115 5.62 -13.14 -13.42
N LYS A 116 5.74 -14.34 -12.86
CA LYS A 116 6.41 -15.48 -13.48
C LYS A 116 5.59 -16.73 -13.20
N GLY A 117 5.51 -17.62 -14.16
CA GLY A 117 4.82 -18.89 -14.00
C GLY A 117 4.80 -19.66 -15.30
N THR A 118 4.54 -20.97 -15.19
CA THR A 118 4.33 -21.88 -16.30
C THR A 118 2.82 -21.97 -16.54
N HIS A 119 2.35 -21.58 -17.75
CA HIS A 119 0.94 -21.71 -18.12
C HIS A 119 0.62 -23.19 -18.33
N ASP A 120 -0.01 -23.80 -17.37
CA ASP A 120 -0.31 -25.23 -17.32
C ASP A 120 -1.77 -25.55 -16.90
N GLY A 121 -2.60 -24.49 -16.81
CA GLY A 121 -4.01 -24.56 -16.50
C GLY A 121 -4.83 -23.53 -17.27
N GLU A 122 -6.14 -23.51 -17.09
CA GLU A 122 -7.01 -22.56 -17.76
C GLU A 122 -6.88 -21.15 -17.17
N MET A 123 -6.63 -20.17 -18.05
CA MET A 123 -6.60 -18.74 -17.73
C MET A 123 -7.50 -17.95 -18.68
N PHE A 124 -8.52 -17.26 -18.16
CA PHE A 124 -9.49 -16.48 -18.95
C PHE A 124 -10.08 -17.26 -20.14
N GLY A 125 -10.36 -18.56 -19.99
CA GLY A 125 -10.90 -19.43 -21.04
C GLY A 125 -9.86 -19.92 -22.05
N ILE A 126 -8.58 -19.65 -21.82
CA ILE A 126 -7.46 -20.17 -22.63
C ILE A 126 -6.89 -21.39 -21.89
N PRO A 127 -6.90 -22.59 -22.53
CA PRO A 127 -6.35 -23.81 -21.92
C PRO A 127 -4.82 -23.81 -21.85
#